data_0c890b2c8ead1cc6c8b172b80a92c163
#
_entry.id   0c890b2c8ead1cc6c8b172b80a92c163
#
_cell.length_a   1.000
_cell.length_b   1.000
_cell.length_c   1.000
_cell.angle_alpha   90.00
_cell.angle_beta   90.00
_cell.angle_gamma   90.00
#
_symmetry.space_group_name_H-M   'P 1'
#
loop_
_entity.id
_entity.type
_entity.pdbx_description
1 polymer ?
#
loop_
_entity_poly.entity_id
_entity_poly.type
_entity_poly.pdbx_seq_one_letter_code
_entity_poly.pdbx_strand_id
1 'polypeptide(L)'
;MSTSPPAAPPRDSERVLLPSLETPTLTKADLAELLFERLGLNKRESKDMVEAFFEIVNGALVGGDDIKLSGFGNFNIRRKAPRPGRNPRTGESIPIAARNVVTFHASHKLKGLVQGEISAEEEFE
;
A
#
# COMPACT_ATOMS: atom_id res chain seq x y z
N MET A 1 -17.66 -23.86 -7.19
CA MET A 1 -17.49 -23.59 -6.86
C MET A 1 -17.33 -22.92 -6.23
N SER A 2 -17.17 -22.63 -5.88
CA SER A 2 -17.05 -22.15 -5.40
C SER A 2 -16.67 -21.55 -4.78
N THR A 3 -16.46 -21.08 -4.55
CA THR A 3 -16.14 -20.56 -4.20
C THR A 3 -15.98 -19.87 -3.28
N SER A 4 -15.96 -19.61 -2.71
CA SER A 4 -15.85 -19.07 -1.90
C SER A 4 -15.21 -18.33 -1.41
N PRO A 5 -15.15 -17.74 -0.97
CA PRO A 5 -14.54 -16.91 -0.60
C PRO A 5 -14.08 -16.76 0.38
N PRO A 6 -13.86 -16.43 0.66
CA PRO A 6 -13.24 -16.25 1.43
C PRO A 6 -13.38 -15.65 2.43
N ALA A 7 -13.29 -15.47 2.82
CA ALA A 7 -13.18 -15.03 3.81
C ALA A 7 -13.40 -13.93 4.15
N ALA A 8 -13.56 -13.49 4.09
CA ALA A 8 -13.65 -12.61 4.51
C ALA A 8 -13.67 -11.80 5.02
N PRO A 9 -13.94 -11.10 5.13
CA PRO A 9 -13.75 -10.08 5.62
C PRO A 9 -14.55 -9.80 6.46
N PRO A 10 -14.68 -9.99 6.97
CA PRO A 10 -15.29 -9.80 7.94
C PRO A 10 -15.53 -8.57 8.33
N ARG A 11 -15.11 -7.82 8.35
CA ARG A 11 -15.29 -6.67 8.84
C ARG A 11 -16.13 -5.90 8.02
N ASP A 12 -17.17 -6.26 7.53
CA ASP A 12 -18.03 -5.41 6.79
C ASP A 12 -18.35 -4.16 7.51
N SER A 13 -18.43 -4.21 8.80
CA SER A 13 -18.76 -3.01 9.53
C SER A 13 -17.61 -2.05 9.52
N GLU A 14 -16.41 -2.53 9.39
CA GLU A 14 -15.30 -1.68 9.35
C GLU A 14 -14.85 -1.39 7.97
N ARG A 15 -15.25 -2.21 7.04
CA ARG A 15 -14.83 -2.03 5.75
C ARG A 15 -15.65 -0.99 5.14
N VAL A 16 -15.10 -0.03 4.52
CA VAL A 16 -15.84 0.96 3.84
C VAL A 16 -16.16 0.43 2.49
N LEU A 17 -17.42 0.38 2.18
CA LEU A 17 -17.84 -0.12 0.91
C LEU A 17 -17.97 1.01 -0.05
N LEU A 18 -17.27 0.95 -1.13
CA LEU A 18 -17.33 1.95 -2.16
C LEU A 18 -18.03 1.32 -3.34
N PRO A 19 -19.22 1.79 -3.65
CA PRO A 19 -19.99 1.10 -4.69
C PRO A 19 -19.28 1.04 -6.02
N SER A 20 -18.37 1.96 -6.27
CA SER A 20 -17.68 1.94 -7.53
C SER A 20 -16.56 0.93 -7.58
N LEU A 21 -16.24 0.30 -6.47
CA LEU A 21 -15.17 -0.67 -6.46
C LEU A 21 -15.67 -2.02 -6.87
N GLU A 22 -15.31 -2.45 -8.01
CA GLU A 22 -15.67 -3.78 -8.42
C GLU A 22 -14.66 -4.79 -7.95
N THR A 23 -13.44 -4.38 -7.72
CA THR A 23 -12.44 -5.25 -7.15
C THR A 23 -12.00 -4.62 -5.87
N PRO A 24 -11.42 -5.37 -4.97
CA PRO A 24 -11.03 -4.83 -3.68
C PRO A 24 -9.75 -4.00 -3.76
N THR A 25 -9.66 -3.10 -4.69
CA THR A 25 -8.50 -2.24 -4.81
C THR A 25 -8.86 -0.85 -4.34
N LEU A 26 -8.12 -0.37 -3.37
CA LEU A 26 -8.32 0.97 -2.85
C LEU A 26 -7.43 1.93 -3.60
N THR A 27 -8.03 2.96 -4.20
CA THR A 27 -7.27 3.91 -4.99
C THR A 27 -7.16 5.23 -4.24
N LYS A 28 -6.36 6.14 -4.78
CA LYS A 28 -6.26 7.47 -4.18
C LYS A 28 -7.59 8.20 -4.21
N ALA A 29 -8.35 8.01 -5.26
CA ALA A 29 -9.67 8.64 -5.33
C ALA A 29 -10.57 8.10 -4.24
N ASP A 30 -10.47 6.81 -3.95
CA ASP A 30 -11.24 6.22 -2.87
C ASP A 30 -10.82 6.78 -1.54
N LEU A 31 -9.53 7.01 -1.34
CA LEU A 31 -9.05 7.59 -0.10
C LEU A 31 -9.61 8.99 0.08
N ALA A 32 -9.64 9.78 -0.98
CA ALA A 32 -10.19 11.12 -0.90
C ALA A 32 -11.67 11.08 -0.53
N GLU A 33 -12.39 10.14 -1.09
CA GLU A 33 -13.80 9.99 -0.79
C GLU A 33 -14.01 9.64 0.68
N LEU A 34 -13.16 8.77 1.22
CA LEU A 34 -13.25 8.40 2.61
C LEU A 34 -12.96 9.58 3.54
N LEU A 35 -11.99 10.39 3.18
CA LEU A 35 -11.70 11.57 3.97
C LEU A 35 -12.88 12.53 3.96
N PHE A 36 -13.50 12.69 2.81
CA PHE A 36 -14.66 13.51 2.72
C PHE A 36 -15.77 13.00 3.63
N GLU A 37 -16.00 11.70 3.62
CA GLU A 37 -17.08 11.13 4.40
C GLU A 37 -16.78 11.04 5.87
N ARG A 38 -15.55 10.74 6.21
CA ARG A 38 -15.23 10.47 7.60
C ARG A 38 -14.76 11.66 8.38
N LEU A 39 -14.07 12.58 7.74
CA LEU A 39 -13.49 13.70 8.45
C LEU A 39 -14.22 15.01 8.21
N GLY A 40 -15.21 15.00 7.34
CA GLY A 40 -15.97 16.21 7.10
C GLY A 40 -15.26 17.25 6.27
N LEU A 41 -14.18 16.86 5.61
CA LEU A 41 -13.50 17.78 4.70
C LEU A 41 -14.31 17.89 3.43
N ASN A 42 -14.21 19.03 2.73
CA ASN A 42 -14.90 19.10 1.46
C ASN A 42 -14.11 18.28 0.44
N LYS A 43 -14.73 18.09 -0.73
CA LYS A 43 -14.15 17.20 -1.72
C LYS A 43 -12.80 17.66 -2.21
N ARG A 44 -12.67 18.97 -2.41
CA ARG A 44 -11.43 19.50 -2.89
C ARG A 44 -10.32 19.35 -1.86
N GLU A 45 -10.63 19.63 -0.60
CA GLU A 45 -9.66 19.47 0.44
C GLU A 45 -9.23 18.03 0.60
N SER A 46 -10.19 17.11 0.49
CA SER A 46 -9.88 15.70 0.62
C SER A 46 -8.93 15.24 -0.47
N LYS A 47 -9.21 15.67 -1.68
CA LYS A 47 -8.36 15.30 -2.80
C LYS A 47 -6.97 15.90 -2.64
N ASP A 48 -6.90 17.16 -2.26
CA ASP A 48 -5.62 17.84 -2.11
C ASP A 48 -4.79 17.20 -1.01
N MET A 49 -5.44 16.79 0.06
CA MET A 49 -4.72 16.15 1.16
C MET A 49 -4.12 14.82 0.73
N VAL A 50 -4.88 14.01 0.02
CA VAL A 50 -4.36 12.73 -0.45
C VAL A 50 -3.21 12.94 -1.42
N GLU A 51 -3.36 13.90 -2.32
CA GLU A 51 -2.30 14.17 -3.28
C GLU A 51 -1.03 14.66 -2.57
N ALA A 52 -1.21 15.54 -1.60
CA ALA A 52 -0.05 16.06 -0.87
C ALA A 52 0.67 14.95 -0.11
N PHE A 53 -0.09 14.06 0.49
CA PHE A 53 0.52 12.97 1.24
C PHE A 53 1.39 12.11 0.33
N PHE A 54 0.86 11.73 -0.82
CA PHE A 54 1.63 10.86 -1.70
C PHE A 54 2.76 11.60 -2.39
N GLU A 55 2.63 12.90 -2.58
CA GLU A 55 3.74 13.68 -3.09
C GLU A 55 4.89 13.72 -2.11
N ILE A 56 4.58 13.86 -0.84
CA ILE A 56 5.62 13.86 0.18
C ILE A 56 6.32 12.51 0.21
N VAL A 57 5.54 11.42 0.16
CA VAL A 57 6.10 10.09 0.18
C VAL A 57 6.99 9.88 -1.05
N ASN A 58 6.48 10.25 -2.21
CA ASN A 58 7.25 10.08 -3.44
C ASN A 58 8.53 10.90 -3.41
N GLY A 59 8.43 12.13 -2.92
CA GLY A 59 9.60 13.00 -2.87
C GLY A 59 10.69 12.46 -1.97
N ALA A 60 10.30 11.90 -0.84
CA ALA A 60 11.29 11.32 0.07
C ALA A 60 11.96 10.12 -0.57
N LEU A 61 11.19 9.27 -1.21
CA LEU A 61 11.75 8.07 -1.82
C LEU A 61 12.65 8.41 -2.99
N VAL A 62 12.23 9.37 -3.81
CA VAL A 62 13.05 9.79 -4.93
C VAL A 62 14.36 10.39 -4.43
N GLY A 63 14.33 11.07 -3.29
CA GLY A 63 15.53 11.64 -2.71
C GLY A 63 16.40 10.64 -2.01
N GLY A 64 15.99 9.39 -1.92
CA GLY A 64 16.81 8.37 -1.30
C GLY A 64 16.54 8.13 0.17
N ASP A 65 15.47 8.70 0.70
CA ASP A 65 15.16 8.55 2.11
C ASP A 65 14.22 7.38 2.32
N ASP A 66 14.48 6.64 3.38
CA ASP A 66 13.54 5.62 3.80
C ASP A 66 12.39 6.29 4.53
N ILE A 67 11.24 5.64 4.53
CA ILE A 67 10.07 6.18 5.21
C ILE A 67 9.61 5.17 6.24
N LYS A 68 9.38 5.65 7.45
CA LYS A 68 8.93 4.80 8.52
C LYS A 68 7.60 5.29 9.02
N LEU A 69 6.58 4.48 8.86
CA LEU A 69 5.25 4.81 9.34
C LEU A 69 4.92 3.84 10.47
N SER A 70 5.06 4.35 11.68
CA SER A 70 4.89 3.49 12.87
C SER A 70 3.53 2.83 12.86
N GLY A 71 3.51 1.54 13.13
CA GLY A 71 2.27 0.80 13.17
C GLY A 71 1.76 0.38 11.81
N PHE A 72 2.37 0.88 10.74
CA PHE A 72 1.94 0.52 9.40
C PHE A 72 3.03 -0.24 8.67
N GLY A 73 4.16 0.39 8.48
CA GLY A 73 5.25 -0.28 7.79
C GLY A 73 6.31 0.70 7.37
N ASN A 74 7.31 0.16 6.72
CA ASN A 74 8.46 0.94 6.28
C ASN A 74 8.65 0.78 4.79
N PHE A 75 8.98 1.91 4.14
CA PHE A 75 9.38 1.86 2.74
C PHE A 75 10.88 2.09 2.72
N ASN A 76 11.59 1.19 2.08
CA ASN A 76 13.04 1.26 2.02
C ASN A 76 13.50 1.35 0.59
N ILE A 77 14.52 2.15 0.37
CA ILE A 77 15.17 2.22 -0.92
C ILE A 77 16.35 1.29 -0.89
N ARG A 78 16.44 0.42 -1.89
CA ARG A 78 17.57 -0.47 -2.00
C ARG A 78 18.20 -0.33 -3.34
N ARG A 79 19.51 -0.29 -3.35
CA ARG A 79 20.21 -0.28 -4.61
C ARG A 79 20.61 -1.69 -4.94
N LYS A 80 20.16 -2.15 -6.07
CA LYS A 80 20.51 -3.48 -6.54
C LYS A 80 21.68 -3.38 -7.49
N ALA A 81 22.70 -4.18 -7.22
CA ALA A 81 23.90 -4.18 -8.05
C ALA A 81 23.58 -4.76 -9.42
N PRO A 82 24.39 -4.44 -10.41
CA PRO A 82 24.23 -5.06 -11.72
C PRO A 82 24.40 -6.55 -11.59
N ARG A 83 23.65 -7.27 -12.35
CA ARG A 83 23.75 -8.73 -12.32
C ARG A 83 23.35 -9.27 -13.67
N PRO A 84 23.74 -10.50 -13.98
CA PRO A 84 23.31 -11.10 -15.22
C PRO A 84 21.85 -11.53 -15.09
N GLY A 85 21.11 -11.28 -16.10
CA GLY A 85 19.77 -11.78 -16.22
C GLY A 85 19.71 -12.82 -17.30
N ARG A 86 18.50 -13.26 -17.62
CA ARG A 86 18.35 -14.27 -18.63
C ARG A 86 17.08 -14.02 -19.42
N ASN A 87 17.17 -14.11 -20.70
CA ASN A 87 16.02 -13.97 -21.55
C ASN A 87 15.19 -15.24 -21.44
N PRO A 88 13.97 -15.16 -20.92
CA PRO A 88 13.18 -16.36 -20.72
C PRO A 88 12.81 -17.06 -22.01
N ARG A 89 12.90 -16.35 -23.14
CA ARG A 89 12.57 -16.94 -24.37
C ARG A 89 13.71 -17.70 -24.97
N THR A 90 14.91 -17.20 -24.92
CA THR A 90 16.05 -17.84 -25.55
C THR A 90 17.02 -18.41 -24.55
N GLY A 91 16.91 -18.08 -23.29
CA GLY A 91 17.87 -18.53 -22.30
C GLY A 91 19.17 -17.77 -22.32
N GLU A 92 19.25 -16.75 -23.14
CA GLU A 92 20.46 -16.01 -23.32
C GLU A 92 20.74 -15.08 -22.16
N SER A 93 21.99 -14.94 -21.79
CA SER A 93 22.37 -14.05 -20.69
C SER A 93 22.24 -12.61 -21.12
N ILE A 94 21.57 -11.81 -20.30
CA ILE A 94 21.41 -10.40 -20.56
C ILE A 94 21.82 -9.65 -19.33
N PRO A 95 22.75 -8.71 -19.39
CA PRO A 95 23.15 -7.97 -18.20
C PRO A 95 22.01 -7.06 -17.75
N ILE A 96 21.82 -7.00 -16.44
CA ILE A 96 20.84 -6.12 -15.84
C ILE A 96 21.60 -5.03 -15.11
N ALA A 97 21.33 -3.79 -15.47
CA ALA A 97 22.03 -2.67 -14.90
C ALA A 97 21.65 -2.48 -13.43
N ALA A 98 22.50 -1.80 -12.70
CA ALA A 98 22.19 -1.42 -11.34
C ALA A 98 20.96 -0.53 -11.32
N ARG A 99 20.16 -0.64 -10.26
CA ARG A 99 18.96 0.16 -10.18
C ARG A 99 18.56 0.31 -8.73
N ASN A 100 17.76 1.31 -8.46
CA ASN A 100 17.17 1.50 -7.15
C ASN A 100 15.78 0.91 -7.15
N VAL A 101 15.43 0.25 -6.08
CA VAL A 101 14.10 -0.32 -5.95
C VAL A 101 13.53 0.08 -4.60
N VAL A 102 12.22 0.13 -4.52
CA VAL A 102 11.52 0.43 -3.29
C VAL A 102 10.93 -0.87 -2.77
N THR A 103 11.16 -1.15 -1.50
CA THR A 103 10.54 -2.31 -0.88
C THR A 103 9.70 -1.84 0.29
N PHE A 104 8.62 -2.54 0.56
CA PHE A 104 7.75 -2.23 1.67
C PHE A 104 7.75 -3.39 2.63
N HIS A 105 7.96 -3.08 3.90
CA HIS A 105 7.90 -4.09 4.95
C HIS A 105 6.78 -3.72 5.90
N ALA A 106 5.78 -4.56 5.97
CA ALA A 106 4.65 -4.31 6.84
C ALA A 106 5.10 -4.42 8.29
N SER A 107 4.51 -3.59 9.14
CA SER A 107 4.82 -3.64 10.56
C SER A 107 4.23 -4.91 11.15
N HIS A 108 4.73 -5.26 12.33
CA HIS A 108 4.20 -6.40 13.05
C HIS A 108 2.71 -6.23 13.32
N LYS A 109 2.31 -5.01 13.67
CA LYS A 109 0.91 -4.73 13.91
C LYS A 109 0.07 -4.93 12.66
N LEU A 110 0.54 -4.42 11.54
CA LEU A 110 -0.21 -4.57 10.31
C LEU A 110 -0.34 -6.02 9.92
N LYS A 111 0.73 -6.79 10.09
CA LYS A 111 0.67 -8.21 9.78
C LYS A 111 -0.36 -8.91 10.63
N GLY A 112 -0.40 -8.57 11.92
CA GLY A 112 -1.37 -9.18 12.82
C GLY A 112 -2.79 -8.82 12.44
N LEU A 113 -3.01 -7.57 12.06
CA LEU A 113 -4.35 -7.15 11.64
C LEU A 113 -4.81 -7.89 10.41
N VAL A 114 -3.91 -8.02 9.44
CA VAL A 114 -4.25 -8.69 8.20
C VAL A 114 -4.56 -10.15 8.44
N GLN A 115 -3.86 -10.77 9.37
CA GLN A 115 -4.09 -12.17 9.67
C GLN A 115 -5.26 -12.39 10.62
N GLY A 116 -5.82 -11.31 11.15
CA GLY A 116 -6.95 -11.45 12.06
C GLY A 116 -6.55 -11.75 13.49
N GLU A 117 -5.28 -11.62 13.82
CA GLU A 117 -4.83 -11.91 15.17
C GLU A 117 -5.07 -10.78 16.13
N ILE A 118 -5.18 -9.56 15.62
CA ILE A 118 -5.36 -8.38 16.44
C ILE A 118 -6.49 -7.57 15.85
N SER A 119 -7.35 -7.06 16.68
CA SER A 119 -8.42 -6.23 16.16
C SER A 119 -7.90 -4.81 16.01
N ALA A 120 -8.52 -4.07 15.13
CA ALA A 120 -8.11 -2.69 14.90
C ALA A 120 -8.30 -1.86 16.15
N GLU A 121 -9.29 -2.19 16.94
CA GLU A 121 -9.53 -1.43 18.15
C GLU A 121 -8.46 -1.63 19.17
N GLU A 122 -7.93 -2.82 19.27
CA GLU A 122 -6.87 -3.08 20.20
C GLU A 122 -5.61 -2.36 19.82
N GLU A 123 -5.45 -2.12 18.54
CA GLU A 123 -4.27 -1.46 18.09
C GLU A 123 -4.15 -0.05 18.56
N PHE A 124 -5.22 0.61 18.72
CA PHE A 124 -5.17 1.99 19.10
C PHE A 124 -5.39 2.28 20.54
N GLU A 125 -5.24 1.30 21.41
CA GLU A 125 -5.39 1.54 22.75
C GLU A 125 -4.33 1.92 23.36
#